data_71b29512b7cfc836a199f4c3523803d1
#
_entry.id   71b29512b7cfc836a199f4c3523803d1
#
_cell.length_a   1.000
_cell.length_b   1.000
_cell.length_c   1.000
_cell.angle_alpha   90.00
_cell.angle_beta   90.00
_cell.angle_gamma   90.00
#
_symmetry.space_group_name_H-M   'P 1'
#
loop_
_entity.id
_entity.type
_entity.pdbx_description
1 polymer ?
#
loop_
_entity_poly.entity_id
_entity_poly.type
_entity_poly.pdbx_seq_one_letter_code
_entity_poly.pdbx_strand_id
1 'polypeptide(L)'
;MPGDLAAKIAGRALPQELLIAWERLCADLLRWNRAHNLTGHHDPEAAYVDLFLDSLPLVPHIQGPNLLDIGSGAGFPGLVLALALPELAVTLLEPRAKRVSFHKQAIRALELGDRVRTVMGRAGEALGGERFATVTLRAVTDIPGSLALAEPYLAPGGAVLLPRGAKDADQARDLGLEVAPYSLGPGTSQRIIAIFRG
;
A
#
# COMPACT_ATOMS: atom_id res chain seq x y z
N MET A 1 -7.48 21.69 4.55
CA MET A 1 -7.04 20.78 5.64
C MET A 1 -6.69 19.42 5.04
N PRO A 2 -5.65 18.72 5.49
CA PRO A 2 -5.30 17.39 4.96
C PRO A 2 -6.46 16.38 5.01
N GLY A 3 -7.32 16.45 6.03
CA GLY A 3 -8.48 15.59 6.18
C GLY A 3 -9.56 15.77 5.12
N ASP A 4 -9.77 16.99 4.63
CA ASP A 4 -10.77 17.26 3.59
C ASP A 4 -10.36 16.66 2.24
N LEU A 5 -9.06 16.72 1.91
CA LEU A 5 -8.53 16.10 0.71
C LEU A 5 -8.58 14.57 0.81
N ALA A 6 -8.23 14.01 1.96
CA ALA A 6 -8.32 12.59 2.22
C ALA A 6 -9.77 12.08 2.09
N ALA A 7 -10.75 12.78 2.66
CA ALA A 7 -12.17 12.45 2.53
C ALA A 7 -12.65 12.50 1.08
N LYS A 8 -12.20 13.49 0.31
CA LYS A 8 -12.54 13.62 -1.11
C LYS A 8 -11.97 12.47 -1.95
N ILE A 9 -10.71 12.06 -1.69
CA ILE A 9 -10.07 10.94 -2.38
C ILE A 9 -10.74 9.62 -1.99
N ALA A 10 -11.08 9.44 -0.71
CA ALA A 10 -11.79 8.26 -0.22
C ALA A 10 -13.26 8.20 -0.65
N GLY A 11 -13.84 9.28 -1.19
CA GLY A 11 -15.26 9.38 -1.52
C GLY A 11 -16.19 9.34 -0.31
N ARG A 12 -15.68 9.50 0.91
CA ARG A 12 -16.42 9.49 2.17
C ARG A 12 -15.69 10.28 3.26
N ALA A 13 -16.42 10.72 4.28
CA ALA A 13 -15.80 11.24 5.49
C ALA A 13 -14.94 10.15 6.16
N LEU A 14 -13.76 10.54 6.62
CA LEU A 14 -12.88 9.63 7.36
C LEU A 14 -13.06 9.87 8.87
N PRO A 15 -13.10 8.80 9.69
CA PRO A 15 -13.14 8.92 11.14
C PRO A 15 -11.95 9.73 11.68
N GLN A 16 -12.19 10.52 12.73
CA GLN A 16 -11.13 11.34 13.30
C GLN A 16 -9.99 10.49 13.88
N GLU A 17 -10.33 9.36 14.46
CA GLU A 17 -9.37 8.38 15.00
C GLU A 17 -8.39 7.90 13.92
N LEU A 18 -8.88 7.70 12.68
CA LEU A 18 -8.05 7.33 11.55
C LEU A 18 -7.05 8.42 11.18
N LEU A 19 -7.49 9.68 11.14
CA LEU A 19 -6.63 10.82 10.85
C LEU A 19 -5.54 10.98 11.93
N ILE A 20 -5.89 10.83 13.20
CA ILE A 20 -4.95 10.84 14.33
C ILE A 20 -3.93 9.69 14.19
N ALA A 21 -4.39 8.48 13.85
CA ALA A 21 -3.50 7.34 13.64
C ALA A 21 -2.52 7.58 12.49
N TRP A 22 -2.97 8.21 11.40
CA TRP A 22 -2.10 8.58 10.29
C TRP A 22 -1.08 9.65 10.66
N GLU A 23 -1.47 10.68 11.41
CA GLU A 23 -0.54 11.70 11.90
C GLU A 23 0.56 11.07 12.77
N ARG A 24 0.20 10.14 13.66
CA ARG A 24 1.15 9.38 14.49
C ARG A 24 2.09 8.54 13.62
N LEU A 25 1.56 7.80 12.65
CA LEU A 25 2.36 6.99 11.73
C LEU A 25 3.32 7.85 10.91
N CYS A 26 2.87 9.00 10.40
CA CYS A 26 3.70 9.94 9.65
C CYS A 26 4.83 10.51 10.51
N ALA A 27 4.53 10.94 11.73
CA ALA A 27 5.53 11.46 12.66
C ALA A 27 6.59 10.39 13.01
N ASP A 28 6.16 9.16 13.27
CA ASP A 28 7.06 8.02 13.52
C ASP A 28 7.91 7.69 12.29
N LEU A 29 7.32 7.65 11.10
CA LEU A 29 8.05 7.44 9.85
C LEU A 29 9.17 8.46 9.68
N LEU A 30 8.86 9.74 9.80
CA LEU A 30 9.83 10.82 9.61
C LEU A 30 10.93 10.80 10.68
N ARG A 31 10.58 10.48 11.93
CA ARG A 31 11.57 10.29 13.01
C ARG A 31 12.56 9.17 12.69
N TRP A 32 12.05 8.01 12.27
CA TRP A 32 12.88 6.86 11.87
C TRP A 32 13.67 7.14 10.60
N ASN A 33 13.08 7.86 9.65
CA ASN A 33 13.71 8.16 8.36
C ASN A 33 14.99 8.97 8.51
N ARG A 34 15.07 9.86 9.52
CA ARG A 34 16.30 10.64 9.83
C ARG A 34 17.52 9.76 10.12
N ALA A 35 17.31 8.58 10.74
CA ALA A 35 18.39 7.69 11.13
C ALA A 35 18.61 6.52 10.14
N HIS A 36 17.58 6.14 9.39
CA HIS A 36 17.57 4.85 8.68
C HIS A 36 17.31 4.93 7.18
N ASN A 37 16.95 6.09 6.63
CA ASN A 37 16.61 6.27 5.21
C ASN A 37 15.58 5.23 4.72
N LEU A 38 14.44 5.16 5.37
CA LEU A 38 13.36 4.22 5.04
C LEU A 38 12.64 4.58 3.75
N THR A 39 12.53 5.89 3.48
CA THR A 39 11.85 6.47 2.32
C THR A 39 12.60 7.70 1.82
N GLY A 40 12.38 8.08 0.56
CA GLY A 40 12.88 9.34 -0.01
C GLY A 40 12.13 10.60 0.46
N HIS A 41 11.04 10.45 1.22
CA HIS A 41 10.24 11.57 1.71
C HIS A 41 10.82 12.09 3.03
N HIS A 42 11.21 13.36 3.06
CA HIS A 42 11.74 14.04 4.25
C HIS A 42 10.82 15.15 4.75
N ASP A 43 9.92 15.62 3.88
CA ASP A 43 8.89 16.61 4.19
C ASP A 43 7.59 15.92 4.61
N PRO A 44 6.94 16.38 5.71
CA PRO A 44 5.69 15.78 6.20
C PRO A 44 4.55 15.84 5.20
N GLU A 45 4.40 16.95 4.46
CA GLU A 45 3.31 17.14 3.51
C GLU A 45 3.48 16.22 2.30
N ALA A 46 4.69 16.17 1.72
CA ALA A 46 5.02 15.25 0.63
C ALA A 46 4.84 13.78 1.05
N ALA A 47 5.29 13.41 2.26
CA ALA A 47 5.08 12.07 2.79
C ALA A 47 3.58 11.74 2.93
N TYR A 48 2.78 12.69 3.44
CA TYR A 48 1.34 12.51 3.59
C TYR A 48 0.65 12.30 2.24
N VAL A 49 0.96 13.15 1.24
CA VAL A 49 0.36 13.05 -0.10
C VAL A 49 0.79 11.74 -0.79
N ASP A 50 2.09 11.47 -0.88
CA ASP A 50 2.61 10.38 -1.71
C ASP A 50 2.56 9.00 -1.05
N LEU A 51 2.37 8.91 0.26
CA LEU A 51 2.28 7.63 0.95
C LEU A 51 0.86 7.35 1.46
N PHE A 52 0.23 8.32 2.13
CA PHE A 52 -1.08 8.10 2.74
C PHE A 52 -2.21 8.30 1.73
N LEU A 53 -2.30 9.50 1.12
CA LEU A 53 -3.37 9.77 0.16
C LEU A 53 -3.29 8.87 -1.07
N ASP A 54 -2.08 8.56 -1.54
CA ASP A 54 -1.85 7.65 -2.67
C ASP A 54 -2.24 6.18 -2.39
N SER A 55 -2.44 5.83 -1.13
CA SER A 55 -2.93 4.50 -0.75
C SER A 55 -4.45 4.37 -0.79
N LEU A 56 -5.19 5.46 -0.63
CA LEU A 56 -6.65 5.46 -0.53
C LEU A 56 -7.39 5.00 -1.79
N PRO A 57 -6.94 5.36 -3.01
CA PRO A 57 -7.58 4.88 -4.23
C PRO A 57 -7.62 3.36 -4.39
N LEU A 58 -6.80 2.61 -3.64
CA LEU A 58 -6.86 1.15 -3.65
C LEU A 58 -8.06 0.60 -2.87
N VAL A 59 -8.60 1.34 -1.91
CA VAL A 59 -9.67 0.87 -1.00
C VAL A 59 -10.86 0.27 -1.74
N PRO A 60 -11.43 0.89 -2.80
CA PRO A 60 -12.58 0.32 -3.53
C PRO A 60 -12.27 -0.98 -4.28
N HIS A 61 -10.99 -1.29 -4.48
CA HIS A 61 -10.56 -2.45 -5.27
C HIS A 61 -10.07 -3.62 -4.41
N ILE A 62 -9.97 -3.43 -3.08
CA ILE A 62 -9.61 -4.49 -2.13
C ILE A 62 -10.66 -5.60 -2.18
N GLN A 63 -10.21 -6.84 -2.31
CA GLN A 63 -11.05 -8.02 -2.27
C GLN A 63 -10.71 -8.89 -1.05
N GLY A 64 -11.74 -9.48 -0.47
CA GLY A 64 -11.64 -10.45 0.60
C GLY A 64 -11.03 -9.90 1.90
N PRO A 65 -10.77 -10.81 2.86
CA PRO A 65 -10.38 -10.42 4.20
C PRO A 65 -8.88 -10.21 4.38
N ASN A 66 -8.04 -10.58 3.39
CA ASN A 66 -6.59 -10.55 3.54
C ASN A 66 -5.85 -9.94 2.35
N LEU A 67 -4.79 -9.20 2.65
CA LEU A 67 -3.94 -8.51 1.70
C LEU A 67 -2.47 -8.83 1.94
N LEU A 68 -1.73 -9.06 0.85
CA LEU A 68 -0.28 -9.11 0.83
C LEU A 68 0.27 -7.84 0.15
N ASP A 69 1.14 -7.12 0.85
CA ASP A 69 1.90 -5.98 0.30
C ASP A 69 3.34 -6.44 0.03
N ILE A 70 3.65 -6.73 -1.23
CA ILE A 70 4.97 -7.20 -1.67
C ILE A 70 5.90 -6.02 -1.88
N GLY A 71 7.06 -6.06 -1.20
CA GLY A 71 8.01 -4.96 -1.24
C GLY A 71 7.46 -3.71 -0.55
N SER A 72 6.80 -3.91 0.59
CA SER A 72 6.05 -2.89 1.33
C SER A 72 6.85 -1.65 1.73
N GLY A 73 8.18 -1.67 1.56
CA GLY A 73 9.01 -0.51 1.82
C GLY A 73 8.92 -0.04 3.27
N ALA A 74 8.51 1.19 3.47
CA ALA A 74 8.22 1.70 4.81
C ALA A 74 6.80 1.33 5.31
N GLY A 75 6.17 0.31 4.72
CA GLY A 75 4.85 -0.20 5.12
C GLY A 75 3.69 0.39 4.32
N PHE A 76 3.95 0.94 3.15
CA PHE A 76 2.94 1.58 2.30
C PHE A 76 2.78 0.86 0.95
N PRO A 77 1.53 0.57 0.54
CA PRO A 77 0.25 1.04 1.08
C PRO A 77 -0.29 0.25 2.29
N GLY A 78 0.29 -0.89 2.66
CA GLY A 78 -0.29 -1.86 3.57
C GLY A 78 -0.75 -1.32 4.93
N LEU A 79 0.06 -0.50 5.63
CA LEU A 79 -0.32 0.09 6.94
C LEU A 79 -1.50 1.06 6.83
N VAL A 80 -1.55 1.86 5.75
CA VAL A 80 -2.66 2.81 5.53
C VAL A 80 -3.95 2.06 5.24
N LEU A 81 -3.89 1.02 4.42
CA LEU A 81 -5.04 0.16 4.11
C LEU A 81 -5.54 -0.57 5.35
N ALA A 82 -4.63 -1.07 6.19
CA ALA A 82 -5.00 -1.69 7.46
C ALA A 82 -5.75 -0.71 8.37
N LEU A 83 -5.30 0.54 8.47
CA LEU A 83 -5.98 1.56 9.27
C LEU A 83 -7.33 1.97 8.67
N ALA A 84 -7.41 2.09 7.34
CA ALA A 84 -8.64 2.50 6.65
C ALA A 84 -9.73 1.40 6.62
N LEU A 85 -9.33 0.12 6.74
CA LEU A 85 -10.19 -1.06 6.67
C LEU A 85 -9.95 -1.94 7.91
N PRO A 86 -10.72 -1.73 9.00
CA PRO A 86 -10.50 -2.44 10.28
C PRO A 86 -10.57 -3.97 10.20
N GLU A 87 -11.36 -4.51 9.27
CA GLU A 87 -11.52 -5.96 9.07
C GLU A 87 -10.43 -6.60 8.18
N LEU A 88 -9.54 -5.77 7.59
CA LEU A 88 -8.53 -6.27 6.67
C LEU A 88 -7.31 -6.81 7.42
N ALA A 89 -7.00 -8.09 7.21
CA ALA A 89 -5.72 -8.65 7.64
C ALA A 89 -4.63 -8.33 6.62
N VAL A 90 -3.48 -7.78 7.06
CA VAL A 90 -2.40 -7.35 6.17
C VAL A 90 -1.09 -8.05 6.50
N THR A 91 -0.46 -8.60 5.47
CA THR A 91 0.91 -9.11 5.53
C THR A 91 1.83 -8.18 4.75
N LEU A 92 2.83 -7.61 5.44
CA LEU A 92 3.87 -6.76 4.84
C LEU A 92 5.09 -7.63 4.55
N LEU A 93 5.44 -7.82 3.27
CA LEU A 93 6.64 -8.56 2.85
C LEU A 93 7.73 -7.58 2.43
N GLU A 94 8.84 -7.57 3.14
CA GLU A 94 9.96 -6.64 2.91
C GLU A 94 11.30 -7.33 3.21
N PRO A 95 12.29 -7.31 2.28
CA PRO A 95 13.58 -7.96 2.51
C PRO A 95 14.54 -7.17 3.43
N ARG A 96 14.34 -5.87 3.63
CA ARG A 96 15.28 -5.02 4.36
C ARG A 96 14.97 -4.97 5.86
N ALA A 97 15.87 -5.50 6.68
CA ALA A 97 15.68 -5.61 8.13
C ALA A 97 15.32 -4.28 8.83
N LYS A 98 15.92 -3.15 8.40
CA LYS A 98 15.60 -1.83 8.97
C LYS A 98 14.14 -1.42 8.76
N ARG A 99 13.57 -1.72 7.57
CA ARG A 99 12.17 -1.46 7.24
C ARG A 99 11.24 -2.39 8.02
N VAL A 100 11.59 -3.67 8.12
CA VAL A 100 10.87 -4.64 8.96
C VAL A 100 10.86 -4.21 10.43
N SER A 101 11.96 -3.66 10.94
CA SER A 101 12.01 -3.12 12.32
C SER A 101 11.05 -1.94 12.49
N PHE A 102 10.97 -1.05 11.50
CA PHE A 102 9.99 0.03 11.51
C PHE A 102 8.55 -0.51 11.47
N HIS A 103 8.25 -1.51 10.61
CA HIS A 103 6.92 -2.15 10.58
C HIS A 103 6.52 -2.68 11.96
N LYS A 104 7.40 -3.42 12.63
CA LYS A 104 7.14 -3.93 13.99
C LYS A 104 6.84 -2.83 14.98
N GLN A 105 7.58 -1.71 14.91
CA GLN A 105 7.33 -0.53 15.75
C GLN A 105 5.97 0.10 15.43
N ALA A 106 5.65 0.33 14.16
CA ALA A 106 4.39 0.93 13.72
C ALA A 106 3.18 0.04 14.09
N ILE A 107 3.26 -1.26 13.83
CA ILE A 107 2.22 -2.25 14.17
C ILE A 107 1.91 -2.19 15.67
N ARG A 108 2.95 -2.17 16.52
CA ARG A 108 2.79 -2.08 17.98
C ARG A 108 2.21 -0.72 18.42
N ALA A 109 2.74 0.37 17.88
CA ALA A 109 2.32 1.73 18.27
C ALA A 109 0.87 2.06 17.86
N LEU A 110 0.37 1.39 16.82
CA LEU A 110 -0.97 1.55 16.28
C LEU A 110 -1.92 0.42 16.70
N GLU A 111 -1.47 -0.49 17.57
CA GLU A 111 -2.27 -1.61 18.10
C GLU A 111 -2.86 -2.51 17.01
N LEU A 112 -2.08 -2.76 15.93
CA LEU A 112 -2.52 -3.53 14.76
C LEU A 112 -2.12 -5.03 14.83
N GLY A 113 -1.51 -5.48 15.93
CA GLY A 113 -0.84 -6.79 16.01
C GLY A 113 -1.74 -8.00 15.75
N ASP A 114 -3.05 -7.90 15.99
CA ASP A 114 -4.00 -9.01 15.79
C ASP A 114 -4.28 -9.29 14.30
N ARG A 115 -4.04 -8.33 13.42
CA ARG A 115 -4.40 -8.42 11.99
C ARG A 115 -3.33 -7.93 11.02
N VAL A 116 -2.25 -7.31 11.51
CA VAL A 116 -1.12 -6.88 10.67
C VAL A 116 0.15 -7.57 11.13
N ARG A 117 0.81 -8.24 10.19
CA ARG A 117 2.12 -8.85 10.46
C ARG A 117 3.14 -8.41 9.41
N THR A 118 4.40 -8.47 9.77
CA THR A 118 5.52 -8.26 8.85
C THR A 118 6.35 -9.51 8.71
N VAL A 119 6.73 -9.82 7.48
CA VAL A 119 7.59 -10.96 7.12
C VAL A 119 8.85 -10.43 6.45
N MET A 120 10.00 -10.81 6.96
CA MET A 120 11.27 -10.48 6.35
C MET A 120 11.61 -11.51 5.28
N GLY A 121 11.65 -11.08 4.01
CA GLY A 121 11.95 -11.98 2.90
C GLY A 121 11.66 -11.35 1.54
N ARG A 122 11.96 -12.12 0.50
CA ARG A 122 11.66 -11.78 -0.90
C ARG A 122 10.47 -12.57 -1.39
N ALA A 123 9.73 -12.01 -2.35
CA ALA A 123 8.73 -12.76 -3.09
C ALA A 123 9.39 -13.95 -3.80
N GLY A 124 8.74 -15.12 -3.77
CA GLY A 124 9.27 -16.39 -4.28
C GLY A 124 10.05 -17.19 -3.23
N GLU A 125 10.54 -16.56 -2.16
CA GLU A 125 11.35 -17.25 -1.12
C GLU A 125 10.59 -17.38 0.21
N ALA A 126 9.67 -16.47 0.49
CA ALA A 126 8.91 -16.40 1.74
C ALA A 126 7.42 -16.68 1.52
N LEU A 127 6.67 -16.94 2.59
CA LEU A 127 5.22 -17.16 2.56
C LEU A 127 4.77 -18.36 1.71
N GLY A 128 5.61 -19.39 1.63
CA GLY A 128 5.33 -20.57 0.80
C GLY A 128 3.96 -21.20 1.07
N GLY A 129 3.11 -21.29 0.03
CA GLY A 129 1.77 -21.86 0.09
C GLY A 129 0.67 -20.93 0.63
N GLU A 130 0.99 -19.76 1.17
CA GLU A 130 -0.02 -18.79 1.58
C GLU A 130 -0.68 -18.10 0.38
N ARG A 131 -1.99 -17.85 0.49
CA ARG A 131 -2.80 -17.20 -0.56
C ARG A 131 -3.55 -16.00 0.02
N PHE A 132 -3.65 -14.94 -0.80
CA PHE A 132 -4.26 -13.68 -0.44
C PHE A 132 -5.32 -13.28 -1.45
N ALA A 133 -6.45 -12.80 -0.96
CA ALA A 133 -7.52 -12.31 -1.81
C ALA A 133 -7.12 -11.01 -2.54
N THR A 134 -6.23 -10.21 -1.95
CA THR A 134 -5.63 -9.06 -2.62
C THR A 134 -4.10 -9.09 -2.48
N VAL A 135 -3.41 -8.85 -3.59
CA VAL A 135 -1.95 -8.63 -3.58
C VAL A 135 -1.66 -7.24 -4.15
N THR A 136 -0.82 -6.47 -3.49
CA THR A 136 -0.39 -5.15 -4.00
C THR A 136 1.13 -5.04 -4.09
N LEU A 137 1.59 -4.34 -5.13
CA LEU A 137 3.01 -4.02 -5.35
C LEU A 137 3.12 -2.57 -5.82
N ARG A 138 3.85 -1.74 -5.06
CA ARG A 138 4.13 -0.36 -5.43
C ARG A 138 5.61 -0.17 -5.72
N ALA A 139 5.93 0.27 -6.96
CA ALA A 139 7.31 0.60 -7.38
C ALA A 139 8.36 -0.52 -7.16
N VAL A 140 7.96 -1.79 -7.29
CA VAL A 140 8.86 -2.95 -7.14
C VAL A 140 9.56 -3.27 -8.47
N THR A 141 8.78 -3.43 -9.54
CA THR A 141 9.25 -3.71 -10.90
C THR A 141 8.20 -3.24 -11.93
N ASP A 142 8.35 -3.54 -13.21
CA ASP A 142 7.35 -3.28 -14.25
C ASP A 142 6.06 -4.09 -14.05
N ILE A 143 5.05 -3.89 -14.89
CA ILE A 143 3.74 -4.55 -14.75
C ILE A 143 3.88 -6.09 -14.91
N PRO A 144 4.50 -6.63 -15.98
CA PRO A 144 4.65 -8.07 -16.15
C PRO A 144 5.41 -8.72 -14.99
N GLY A 145 6.52 -8.13 -14.56
CA GLY A 145 7.30 -8.62 -13.42
C GLY A 145 6.52 -8.57 -12.12
N SER A 146 5.67 -7.55 -11.92
CA SER A 146 4.82 -7.45 -10.73
C SER A 146 3.75 -8.53 -10.72
N LEU A 147 3.12 -8.84 -11.85
CA LEU A 147 2.15 -9.93 -11.98
C LEU A 147 2.80 -11.28 -11.68
N ALA A 148 3.98 -11.55 -12.26
CA ALA A 148 4.74 -12.77 -12.01
C ALA A 148 5.12 -12.95 -10.53
N LEU A 149 5.47 -11.85 -9.84
CA LEU A 149 5.76 -11.90 -8.40
C LEU A 149 4.51 -12.11 -7.55
N ALA A 150 3.33 -11.64 -7.99
CA ALA A 150 2.07 -11.75 -7.26
C ALA A 150 1.40 -13.12 -7.43
N GLU A 151 1.48 -13.72 -8.63
CA GLU A 151 0.79 -14.96 -9.01
C GLU A 151 0.90 -16.09 -7.97
N PRO A 152 2.09 -16.42 -7.42
CA PRO A 152 2.23 -17.49 -6.44
C PRO A 152 1.45 -17.27 -5.14
N TYR A 153 1.02 -16.04 -4.89
CA TYR A 153 0.33 -15.63 -3.64
C TYR A 153 -1.14 -15.28 -3.85
N LEU A 154 -1.61 -15.25 -5.09
CA LEU A 154 -2.98 -14.86 -5.39
C LEU A 154 -3.93 -16.04 -5.12
N ALA A 155 -4.98 -15.78 -4.34
CA ALA A 155 -6.07 -16.72 -4.15
C ALA A 155 -6.95 -16.80 -5.41
N PRO A 156 -7.62 -17.93 -5.69
CA PRO A 156 -8.61 -17.99 -6.76
C PRO A 156 -9.68 -16.90 -6.61
N GLY A 157 -9.98 -16.17 -7.67
CA GLY A 157 -10.91 -15.04 -7.66
C GLY A 157 -10.33 -13.78 -6.97
N GLY A 158 -9.06 -13.75 -6.65
CA GLY A 158 -8.41 -12.60 -6.03
C GLY A 158 -8.02 -11.50 -7.02
N ALA A 159 -7.48 -10.39 -6.51
CA ALA A 159 -7.03 -9.26 -7.32
C ALA A 159 -5.58 -8.88 -7.04
N VAL A 160 -4.86 -8.48 -8.11
CA VAL A 160 -3.57 -7.80 -8.00
C VAL A 160 -3.75 -6.31 -8.29
N LEU A 161 -3.33 -5.46 -7.37
CA LEU A 161 -3.46 -4.00 -7.48
C LEU A 161 -2.07 -3.38 -7.63
N LEU A 162 -1.84 -2.71 -8.75
CA LEU A 162 -0.56 -2.11 -9.11
C LEU A 162 -0.70 -0.59 -9.27
N PRO A 163 -0.46 0.22 -8.22
CA PRO A 163 -0.35 1.67 -8.36
C PRO A 163 0.77 2.05 -9.32
N ARG A 164 0.46 2.88 -10.33
CA ARG A 164 1.38 3.28 -11.41
C ARG A 164 1.17 4.74 -11.80
N GLY A 165 2.15 5.30 -12.53
CA GLY A 165 1.97 6.57 -13.22
C GLY A 165 1.03 6.42 -14.42
N ALA A 166 0.40 7.52 -14.85
CA ALA A 166 -0.52 7.52 -16.00
C ALA A 166 0.12 7.02 -17.31
N LYS A 167 1.44 7.19 -17.46
CA LYS A 167 2.20 6.70 -18.63
C LYS A 167 2.12 5.17 -18.82
N ASP A 168 1.82 4.43 -17.79
CA ASP A 168 1.74 2.96 -17.84
C ASP A 168 0.34 2.45 -18.22
N ALA A 169 -0.63 3.38 -18.48
CA ALA A 169 -2.02 3.03 -18.73
C ALA A 169 -2.22 2.19 -20.00
N ASP A 170 -1.54 2.54 -21.08
CA ASP A 170 -1.68 1.81 -22.35
C ASP A 170 -1.06 0.42 -22.24
N GLN A 171 0.13 0.29 -21.64
CA GLN A 171 0.72 -1.01 -21.37
C GLN A 171 -0.20 -1.89 -20.50
N ALA A 172 -0.85 -1.32 -19.48
CA ALA A 172 -1.78 -2.08 -18.64
C ALA A 172 -2.98 -2.61 -19.45
N ARG A 173 -3.56 -1.77 -20.33
CA ARG A 173 -4.66 -2.17 -21.22
C ARG A 173 -4.25 -3.24 -22.22
N ASP A 174 -3.07 -3.10 -22.83
CA ASP A 174 -2.52 -4.07 -23.78
C ASP A 174 -2.28 -5.46 -23.13
N LEU A 175 -2.04 -5.47 -21.83
CA LEU A 175 -1.93 -6.69 -21.02
C LEU A 175 -3.31 -7.21 -20.51
N GLY A 176 -4.42 -6.58 -20.93
CA GLY A 176 -5.77 -6.99 -20.54
C GLY A 176 -6.16 -6.63 -19.10
N LEU A 177 -5.45 -5.68 -18.48
CA LEU A 177 -5.76 -5.23 -17.12
C LEU A 177 -6.87 -4.15 -17.12
N GLU A 178 -7.69 -4.15 -16.09
CA GLU A 178 -8.55 -3.02 -15.76
C GLU A 178 -7.66 -1.82 -15.35
N VAL A 179 -8.02 -0.61 -15.79
CA VAL A 179 -7.27 0.62 -15.47
C VAL A 179 -8.19 1.59 -14.76
N ALA A 180 -7.95 1.84 -13.49
CA ALA A 180 -8.68 2.83 -12.68
C ALA A 180 -7.83 4.11 -12.55
N PRO A 181 -8.16 5.20 -13.28
CA PRO A 181 -7.45 6.46 -13.15
C PRO A 181 -7.83 7.21 -11.87
N TYR A 182 -6.86 7.91 -11.27
CA TYR A 182 -7.10 8.77 -10.12
C TYR A 182 -6.13 9.96 -10.06
N SER A 183 -6.46 10.94 -9.21
CA SER A 183 -5.64 12.11 -8.94
C SER A 183 -5.68 12.41 -7.44
N LEU A 184 -4.58 12.92 -6.91
CA LEU A 184 -4.45 13.30 -5.50
C LEU A 184 -4.83 14.77 -5.24
N GLY A 185 -5.39 15.45 -6.24
CA GLY A 185 -5.86 16.83 -6.14
C GLY A 185 -5.35 17.73 -7.25
N PRO A 186 -5.73 19.01 -7.24
CA PRO A 186 -5.32 19.98 -8.24
C PRO A 186 -3.79 20.10 -8.30
N GLY A 187 -3.22 20.11 -9.52
CA GLY A 187 -1.78 20.22 -9.75
C GLY A 187 -0.97 18.94 -9.55
N THR A 188 -1.59 17.84 -9.10
CA THR A 188 -0.90 16.55 -9.03
C THR A 188 -0.94 15.81 -10.36
N SER A 189 0.10 15.01 -10.63
CA SER A 189 0.12 14.16 -11.81
C SER A 189 -1.00 13.11 -11.74
N GLN A 190 -1.59 12.83 -12.91
CA GLN A 190 -2.53 11.70 -13.05
C GLN A 190 -1.82 10.39 -12.77
N ARG A 191 -2.51 9.49 -12.08
CA ARG A 191 -2.06 8.15 -11.69
C ARG A 191 -3.11 7.12 -12.06
N ILE A 192 -2.73 5.85 -12.06
CA ILE A 192 -3.62 4.72 -12.29
C ILE A 192 -3.41 3.62 -11.25
N ILE A 193 -4.42 2.81 -11.07
CA ILE A 193 -4.26 1.47 -10.55
C ILE A 193 -4.49 0.52 -11.72
N ALA A 194 -3.46 -0.27 -12.08
CA ALA A 194 -3.65 -1.40 -13.00
C ALA A 194 -4.10 -2.60 -12.17
N ILE A 195 -5.22 -3.22 -12.56
CA ILE A 195 -5.91 -4.24 -11.77
C ILE A 195 -6.00 -5.52 -12.60
N PHE A 196 -5.44 -6.60 -12.07
CA PHE A 196 -5.66 -7.96 -12.54
C PHE A 196 -6.70 -8.62 -11.63
N ARG A 197 -7.66 -9.35 -12.21
CA ARG A 197 -8.61 -10.19 -11.48
C ARG A 197 -8.41 -11.63 -11.90
N GLY A 198 -8.11 -12.50 -10.93
CA GLY A 198 -7.83 -13.93 -11.14
C GLY A 198 -9.09 -14.78 -11.23
#